data_8dbcddc473c51f7698f3049c4313a0b5
#
_entry.id   8dbcddc473c51f7698f3049c4313a0b5
#
_cell.length_a   1.000
_cell.length_b   1.000
_cell.length_c   1.000
_cell.angle_alpha   90.00
_cell.angle_beta   90.00
_cell.angle_gamma   90.00
#
_symmetry.space_group_name_H-M   'P 1'
#
loop_
_entity.id
_entity.type
_entity.pdbx_description
1 polymer ?
#
loop_
_entity_poly.entity_id
_entity_poly.type
_entity_poly.pdbx_seq_one_letter_code
_entity_poly.pdbx_strand_id
1 'polypeptide(L)'
;MTGREGERVEADELLLRVAGGDQQAFEDLYALVSGPVFGLVKRVVRDPAQSEEVAQEVLLELWRSAGRFDPRRGSALAWVLTLAHRRAVDRVRSARAAVDREQREALRARAPAFDQVAEEVEAGLEREWVRRCLHRLTALQRQSVTLAYYEGYTYREVAERLSLPLGTVKTRMRDGLTRLRDCLGGAA
;
A
#
# COMPACT_ATOMS: atom_id res chain seq x y z
N MET A 1 14.07 12.53 -18.15
CA MET A 1 13.96 13.05 -16.80
C MET A 1 12.80 14.04 -16.62
N THR A 2 12.35 14.73 -17.65
CA THR A 2 11.27 15.75 -17.63
C THR A 2 9.83 15.26 -17.50
N GLY A 3 9.50 14.01 -17.84
CA GLY A 3 8.11 13.52 -17.82
C GLY A 3 7.52 13.34 -16.40
N ARG A 4 8.25 12.70 -15.49
CA ARG A 4 7.74 12.38 -14.14
C ARG A 4 7.59 13.59 -13.22
N GLU A 5 8.42 14.58 -13.39
CA GLU A 5 8.36 15.82 -12.61
C GLU A 5 7.16 16.66 -13.06
N GLY A 6 6.88 16.67 -14.37
CA GLY A 6 5.66 17.25 -14.94
C GLY A 6 4.39 16.58 -14.45
N GLU A 7 4.28 15.27 -14.54
CA GLU A 7 3.13 14.49 -14.05
C GLU A 7 2.90 14.67 -12.54
N ARG A 8 3.97 14.86 -11.78
CA ARG A 8 3.90 15.05 -10.34
C ARG A 8 3.37 16.43 -9.96
N VAL A 9 3.83 17.48 -10.64
CA VAL A 9 3.33 18.86 -10.47
C VAL A 9 1.87 18.92 -10.90
N GLU A 10 1.53 18.30 -12.03
CA GLU A 10 0.17 18.22 -12.54
C GLU A 10 -0.79 17.55 -11.55
N ALA A 11 -0.41 16.41 -10.97
CA ALA A 11 -1.24 15.72 -9.98
C ALA A 11 -1.46 16.56 -8.71
N ASP A 12 -0.44 17.31 -8.26
CA ASP A 12 -0.54 18.18 -7.08
C ASP A 12 -1.52 19.33 -7.34
N GLU A 13 -1.46 19.98 -8.52
CA GLU A 13 -2.38 21.04 -8.94
C GLU A 13 -3.81 20.53 -9.09
N LEU A 14 -3.99 19.38 -9.75
CA LEU A 14 -5.30 18.74 -9.92
C LEU A 14 -5.93 18.43 -8.57
N LEU A 15 -5.19 17.88 -7.61
CA LEU A 15 -5.72 17.53 -6.30
C LEU A 15 -6.14 18.78 -5.51
N LEU A 16 -5.44 19.90 -5.65
CA LEU A 16 -5.85 21.18 -5.05
C LEU A 16 -7.15 21.72 -5.67
N ARG A 17 -7.34 21.56 -6.98
CA ARG A 17 -8.59 21.92 -7.66
C ARG A 17 -9.74 21.02 -7.23
N VAL A 18 -9.50 19.72 -7.10
CA VAL A 18 -10.47 18.74 -6.55
C VAL A 18 -10.89 19.14 -5.14
N ALA A 19 -9.96 19.60 -4.31
CA ALA A 19 -10.28 20.14 -2.99
C ALA A 19 -11.24 21.33 -3.02
N GLY A 20 -11.25 22.08 -4.12
CA GLY A 20 -12.20 23.17 -4.41
C GLY A 20 -13.53 22.70 -5.04
N GLY A 21 -13.72 21.39 -5.26
CA GLY A 21 -14.94 20.82 -5.84
C GLY A 21 -14.95 20.76 -7.37
N ASP A 22 -13.81 20.91 -8.04
CA ASP A 22 -13.67 20.85 -9.50
C ASP A 22 -13.78 19.39 -9.99
N GLN A 23 -14.91 19.06 -10.65
CA GLN A 23 -15.18 17.74 -11.17
C GLN A 23 -14.27 17.37 -12.34
N GLN A 24 -13.96 18.32 -13.23
CA GLN A 24 -13.08 18.06 -14.37
C GLN A 24 -11.66 17.72 -13.88
N ALA A 25 -11.16 18.44 -12.88
CA ALA A 25 -9.88 18.14 -12.26
C ALA A 25 -9.88 16.74 -11.61
N PHE A 26 -11.01 16.25 -11.12
CA PHE A 26 -11.10 14.89 -10.60
C PHE A 26 -11.03 13.84 -11.71
N GLU A 27 -11.67 14.07 -12.85
CA GLU A 27 -11.57 13.15 -14.00
C GLU A 27 -10.13 13.05 -14.51
N ASP A 28 -9.44 14.19 -14.63
CA ASP A 28 -8.04 14.23 -15.03
C ASP A 28 -7.14 13.54 -14.00
N LEU A 29 -7.33 13.82 -12.72
CA LEU A 29 -6.60 13.18 -11.63
C LEU A 29 -6.86 11.66 -11.57
N TYR A 30 -8.12 11.24 -11.77
CA TYR A 30 -8.50 9.84 -11.84
C TYR A 30 -7.70 9.09 -12.92
N ALA A 31 -7.55 9.66 -14.11
CA ALA A 31 -6.77 9.06 -15.20
C ALA A 31 -5.31 8.84 -14.78
N LEU A 32 -4.73 9.76 -14.02
CA LEU A 32 -3.34 9.65 -13.55
C LEU A 32 -3.16 8.64 -12.41
N VAL A 33 -4.11 8.53 -11.46
CA VAL A 33 -3.88 7.78 -10.23
C VAL A 33 -4.55 6.41 -10.20
N SER A 34 -5.55 6.14 -11.04
CA SER A 34 -6.33 4.88 -11.02
C SER A 34 -5.45 3.64 -11.22
N GLY A 35 -4.54 3.65 -12.18
CA GLY A 35 -3.63 2.56 -12.46
C GLY A 35 -2.68 2.28 -11.27
N PRO A 36 -1.93 3.26 -10.78
CA PRO A 36 -1.11 3.13 -9.57
C PRO A 36 -1.88 2.67 -8.32
N VAL A 37 -3.08 3.20 -8.07
CA VAL A 37 -3.95 2.80 -6.95
C VAL A 37 -4.34 1.33 -7.08
N PHE A 38 -4.91 0.94 -8.23
CA PHE A 38 -5.32 -0.44 -8.45
C PHE A 38 -4.15 -1.42 -8.36
N GLY A 39 -2.99 -1.07 -8.95
CA GLY A 39 -1.79 -1.88 -8.89
C GLY A 39 -1.26 -2.07 -7.46
N LEU A 40 -1.37 -1.06 -6.59
CA LEU A 40 -1.00 -1.18 -5.18
C LEU A 40 -2.01 -2.04 -4.42
N VAL A 41 -3.30 -1.76 -4.57
CA VAL A 41 -4.38 -2.49 -3.90
C VAL A 41 -4.32 -3.97 -4.24
N LYS A 42 -4.19 -4.33 -5.54
CA LYS A 42 -4.07 -5.72 -6.02
C LYS A 42 -2.90 -6.47 -5.38
N ARG A 43 -1.78 -5.80 -5.14
CA ARG A 43 -0.60 -6.41 -4.48
C ARG A 43 -0.83 -6.73 -3.01
N VAL A 44 -1.64 -5.92 -2.32
CA VAL A 44 -1.90 -6.07 -0.88
C VAL A 44 -3.07 -7.01 -0.63
N VAL A 45 -4.19 -6.82 -1.35
CA VAL A 45 -5.44 -7.58 -1.15
C VAL A 45 -5.35 -8.99 -1.76
N ARG A 46 -4.71 -9.12 -2.94
CA ARG A 46 -4.48 -10.38 -3.67
C ARG A 46 -5.75 -11.11 -4.13
N ASP A 47 -6.88 -10.47 -4.07
CA ASP A 47 -8.17 -10.94 -4.58
C ASP A 47 -8.65 -9.93 -5.63
N PRO A 48 -8.93 -10.32 -6.89
CA PRO A 48 -9.30 -9.39 -7.95
C PRO A 48 -10.57 -8.60 -7.65
N ALA A 49 -11.64 -9.27 -7.23
CA ALA A 49 -12.94 -8.63 -6.98
C ALA A 49 -12.86 -7.65 -5.80
N GLN A 50 -12.25 -8.07 -4.69
CA GLN A 50 -12.04 -7.18 -3.56
C GLN A 50 -11.06 -6.04 -3.89
N SER A 51 -10.10 -6.25 -4.79
CA SER A 51 -9.17 -5.19 -5.20
C SER A 51 -9.88 -4.09 -5.99
N GLU A 52 -10.81 -4.44 -6.86
CA GLU A 52 -11.65 -3.47 -7.59
C GLU A 52 -12.52 -2.67 -6.62
N GLU A 53 -13.20 -3.34 -5.69
CA GLU A 53 -14.02 -2.69 -4.67
C GLU A 53 -13.21 -1.71 -3.82
N VAL A 54 -12.05 -2.14 -3.30
CA VAL A 54 -11.18 -1.28 -2.49
C VAL A 54 -10.63 -0.10 -3.31
N ALA A 55 -10.26 -0.31 -4.58
CA ALA A 55 -9.79 0.78 -5.42
C ALA A 55 -10.88 1.83 -5.66
N GLN A 56 -12.13 1.42 -5.88
CA GLN A 56 -13.28 2.33 -5.98
C GLN A 56 -13.51 3.10 -4.68
N GLU A 57 -13.46 2.41 -3.52
CA GLU A 57 -13.57 3.06 -2.20
C GLU A 57 -12.48 4.13 -2.00
N VAL A 58 -11.23 3.84 -2.42
CA VAL A 58 -10.11 4.79 -2.36
C VAL A 58 -10.38 6.05 -3.19
N LEU A 59 -10.87 5.89 -4.41
CA LEU A 59 -11.16 7.02 -5.31
C LEU A 59 -12.33 7.87 -4.79
N LEU A 60 -13.34 7.25 -4.18
CA LEU A 60 -14.41 7.98 -3.48
C LEU A 60 -13.89 8.73 -2.24
N GLU A 61 -12.99 8.10 -1.46
CA GLU A 61 -12.38 8.76 -0.31
C GLU A 61 -11.45 9.90 -0.73
N LEU A 62 -10.72 9.74 -1.84
CA LEU A 62 -9.92 10.79 -2.47
C LEU A 62 -10.77 12.05 -2.67
N TRP A 63 -11.90 11.93 -3.38
CA TRP A 63 -12.82 13.05 -3.61
C TRP A 63 -13.26 13.71 -2.32
N ARG A 64 -13.70 12.92 -1.34
CA ARG A 64 -14.24 13.41 -0.07
C ARG A 64 -13.18 14.04 0.84
N SER A 65 -11.94 13.63 0.71
CA SER A 65 -10.86 14.03 1.60
C SER A 65 -9.79 14.91 0.95
N ALA A 66 -9.97 15.31 -0.31
CA ALA A 66 -9.02 16.14 -1.07
C ALA A 66 -8.61 17.42 -0.32
N GLY A 67 -9.54 18.06 0.41
CA GLY A 67 -9.27 19.24 1.23
C GLY A 67 -8.29 19.02 2.40
N ARG A 68 -7.88 17.77 2.68
CA ARG A 68 -6.85 17.43 3.70
C ARG A 68 -5.45 17.34 3.11
N PHE A 69 -5.33 17.44 1.80
CA PHE A 69 -4.03 17.41 1.14
C PHE A 69 -3.22 18.68 1.44
N ASP A 70 -1.98 18.52 1.82
CA ASP A 70 -1.01 19.61 2.02
C ASP A 70 0.24 19.32 1.16
N PRO A 71 0.48 20.08 0.07
CA PRO A 71 1.60 19.86 -0.83
C PRO A 71 2.98 20.03 -0.15
N ARG A 72 3.05 20.74 0.98
CA ARG A 72 4.28 20.87 1.77
C ARG A 72 4.68 19.57 2.46
N ARG A 73 3.77 18.61 2.60
CA ARG A 73 3.99 17.32 3.28
C ARG A 73 4.33 16.18 2.33
N GLY A 74 4.20 16.39 1.02
CA GLY A 74 4.50 15.41 -0.01
C GLY A 74 3.64 15.58 -1.24
N SER A 75 3.88 14.76 -2.28
CA SER A 75 3.14 14.82 -3.53
C SER A 75 1.74 14.21 -3.42
N ALA A 76 0.81 14.66 -4.28
CA ALA A 76 -0.53 14.10 -4.42
C ALA A 76 -0.51 12.60 -4.62
N LEU A 77 0.34 12.09 -5.52
CA LEU A 77 0.46 10.66 -5.77
C LEU A 77 0.87 9.90 -4.51
N ALA A 78 1.86 10.38 -3.74
CA ALA A 78 2.27 9.73 -2.49
C ALA A 78 1.16 9.74 -1.45
N TRP A 79 0.38 10.83 -1.37
CA TRP A 79 -0.76 10.94 -0.47
C TRP A 79 -1.87 9.96 -0.86
N VAL A 80 -2.23 9.89 -2.14
CA VAL A 80 -3.24 8.96 -2.67
C VAL A 80 -2.81 7.50 -2.45
N LEU A 81 -1.56 7.16 -2.74
CA LEU A 81 -1.05 5.80 -2.52
C LEU A 81 -1.00 5.43 -1.03
N THR A 82 -0.77 6.40 -0.14
CA THR A 82 -0.86 6.17 1.32
C THR A 82 -2.30 5.84 1.72
N LEU A 83 -3.29 6.54 1.14
CA LEU A 83 -4.71 6.27 1.34
C LEU A 83 -5.07 4.86 0.84
N ALA A 84 -4.64 4.53 -0.38
CA ALA A 84 -4.86 3.22 -1.00
C ALA A 84 -4.26 2.07 -0.17
N HIS A 85 -3.02 2.23 0.28
CA HIS A 85 -2.36 1.24 1.13
C HIS A 85 -3.10 1.02 2.44
N ARG A 86 -3.52 2.10 3.11
CA ARG A 86 -4.28 2.02 4.35
C ARG A 86 -5.58 1.23 4.15
N ARG A 87 -6.36 1.53 3.10
CA ARG A 87 -7.60 0.81 2.80
C ARG A 87 -7.37 -0.66 2.47
N ALA A 88 -6.35 -0.95 1.67
CA ALA A 88 -5.99 -2.33 1.34
C ALA A 88 -5.58 -3.14 2.59
N VAL A 89 -4.78 -2.56 3.48
CA VAL A 89 -4.40 -3.19 4.77
C VAL A 89 -5.61 -3.39 5.67
N ASP A 90 -6.52 -2.41 5.77
CA ASP A 90 -7.73 -2.53 6.56
C ASP A 90 -8.62 -3.67 6.03
N ARG A 91 -8.73 -3.85 4.70
CA ARG A 91 -9.45 -4.98 4.08
C ARG A 91 -8.81 -6.33 4.43
N VAL A 92 -7.48 -6.45 4.30
CA VAL A 92 -6.75 -7.68 4.65
C VAL A 92 -6.92 -8.03 6.13
N ARG A 93 -6.85 -7.04 7.02
CA ARG A 93 -7.07 -7.26 8.47
C ARG A 93 -8.50 -7.70 8.77
N SER A 94 -9.48 -7.09 8.11
CA SER A 94 -10.90 -7.47 8.27
C SER A 94 -11.15 -8.90 7.80
N ALA A 95 -10.60 -9.29 6.64
CA ALA A 95 -10.70 -10.65 6.12
C ALA A 95 -10.06 -11.68 7.07
N ARG A 96 -8.86 -11.40 7.61
CA ARG A 96 -8.22 -12.27 8.61
C ARG A 96 -9.05 -12.41 9.87
N ALA A 97 -9.57 -11.30 10.39
CA ALA A 97 -10.40 -11.34 11.58
C ALA A 97 -11.71 -12.14 11.37
N ALA A 98 -12.23 -12.18 10.14
CA ALA A 98 -13.35 -13.04 9.78
C ALA A 98 -12.94 -14.52 9.81
N VAL A 99 -11.86 -14.88 9.12
CA VAL A 99 -11.33 -16.25 9.10
C VAL A 99 -10.96 -16.73 10.51
N ASP A 100 -10.32 -15.90 11.33
CA ASP A 100 -10.00 -16.25 12.71
C ASP A 100 -11.25 -16.48 13.58
N ARG A 101 -12.35 -15.78 13.30
CA ARG A 101 -13.64 -16.03 13.97
C ARG A 101 -14.24 -17.34 13.51
N GLU A 102 -14.31 -17.58 12.20
CA GLU A 102 -14.80 -18.82 11.61
C GLU A 102 -13.99 -20.04 12.08
N GLN A 103 -12.67 -19.92 12.15
CA GLN A 103 -11.80 -20.98 12.66
C GLN A 103 -12.02 -21.25 14.14
N ARG A 104 -12.26 -20.24 14.97
CA ARG A 104 -12.64 -20.44 16.38
C ARG A 104 -14.01 -21.08 16.56
N GLU A 105 -14.94 -20.76 15.66
CA GLU A 105 -16.25 -21.42 15.57
C GLU A 105 -16.11 -22.84 15.01
N ALA A 106 -15.29 -23.05 13.97
CA ALA A 106 -15.01 -24.35 13.36
C ALA A 106 -14.16 -25.27 14.23
N LEU A 107 -13.29 -24.75 15.08
CA LEU A 107 -12.61 -25.52 16.14
C LEU A 107 -13.57 -26.05 17.19
N ARG A 108 -14.78 -25.46 17.25
CA ARG A 108 -15.91 -26.05 17.97
C ARG A 108 -16.69 -27.07 17.14
N ALA A 109 -16.51 -27.09 15.79
CA ALA A 109 -17.16 -27.99 14.83
C ALA A 109 -16.13 -28.37 13.74
N ARG A 110 -15.37 -29.45 13.95
CA ARG A 110 -14.32 -29.98 13.07
C ARG A 110 -14.59 -29.81 11.57
N ALA A 111 -13.72 -29.08 10.83
CA ALA A 111 -13.49 -29.22 9.38
C ALA A 111 -12.19 -28.52 8.92
N PRO A 112 -11.56 -28.96 7.79
CA PRO A 112 -10.13 -28.76 7.46
C PRO A 112 -9.82 -27.48 6.65
N ALA A 113 -8.53 -27.11 6.69
CA ALA A 113 -7.94 -25.90 6.10
C ALA A 113 -7.88 -25.92 4.57
N PHE A 114 -7.93 -24.71 3.98
CA PHE A 114 -7.80 -24.45 2.54
C PHE A 114 -6.46 -23.76 2.25
N ASP A 115 -5.78 -24.19 1.19
CA ASP A 115 -4.44 -23.76 0.79
C ASP A 115 -4.52 -22.63 -0.25
N GLN A 116 -3.69 -21.59 -0.15
CA GLN A 116 -3.68 -20.46 -1.07
C GLN A 116 -2.49 -20.51 -2.02
N VAL A 117 -2.77 -20.50 -3.31
CA VAL A 117 -1.80 -20.44 -4.41
C VAL A 117 -1.48 -18.99 -4.75
N ALA A 118 -0.20 -18.65 -4.83
CA ALA A 118 0.29 -17.33 -5.21
C ALA A 118 0.51 -17.27 -6.74
N GLU A 119 -0.13 -16.32 -7.40
CA GLU A 119 0.06 -16.02 -8.82
C GLU A 119 0.90 -14.76 -9.01
N GLU A 120 2.02 -14.87 -9.73
CA GLU A 120 2.89 -13.76 -10.13
C GLU A 120 2.37 -13.13 -11.44
N VAL A 121 2.20 -11.81 -11.45
CA VAL A 121 1.92 -11.02 -12.67
C VAL A 121 2.98 -9.95 -12.86
N GLU A 122 3.60 -9.97 -14.05
CA GLU A 122 4.65 -9.06 -14.52
C GLU A 122 4.14 -7.62 -14.74
N ALA A 123 4.96 -6.64 -14.42
CA ALA A 123 4.95 -5.30 -14.97
C ALA A 123 6.27 -4.55 -14.74
N GLY A 124 6.81 -4.05 -15.79
CA GLY A 124 7.69 -2.97 -16.15
C GLY A 124 8.90 -2.54 -15.29
N LEU A 125 9.77 -1.75 -15.91
CA LEU A 125 11.05 -1.20 -15.43
C LEU A 125 11.00 -0.52 -14.03
N GLU A 126 9.85 0.02 -13.63
CA GLU A 126 9.66 0.62 -12.30
C GLU A 126 9.67 -0.43 -11.18
N ARG A 127 9.17 -1.63 -11.47
CA ARG A 127 9.23 -2.75 -10.51
C ARG A 127 10.65 -3.22 -10.29
N GLU A 128 11.47 -3.20 -11.33
CA GLU A 128 12.87 -3.60 -11.24
C GLU A 128 13.65 -2.64 -10.32
N TRP A 129 13.37 -1.34 -10.38
CA TRP A 129 13.97 -0.36 -9.50
C TRP A 129 13.54 -0.56 -8.03
N VAL A 130 12.24 -0.69 -7.78
CA VAL A 130 11.72 -0.98 -6.43
C VAL A 130 12.25 -2.33 -5.92
N ARG A 131 12.29 -3.36 -6.78
CA ARG A 131 12.87 -4.67 -6.45
C ARG A 131 14.33 -4.54 -6.06
N ARG A 132 15.14 -3.79 -6.81
CA ARG A 132 16.55 -3.52 -6.47
C ARG A 132 16.70 -2.82 -5.13
N CYS A 133 15.86 -1.83 -4.84
CA CYS A 133 15.90 -1.15 -3.53
C CYS A 133 15.48 -2.09 -2.38
N LEU A 134 14.52 -2.96 -2.59
CA LEU A 134 14.15 -4.00 -1.62
C LEU A 134 15.30 -5.01 -1.42
N HIS A 135 16.05 -5.34 -2.46
CA HIS A 135 17.23 -6.22 -2.35
C HIS A 135 18.39 -5.58 -1.56
N ARG A 136 18.46 -4.25 -1.47
CA ARG A 136 19.44 -3.55 -0.60
C ARG A 136 19.12 -3.63 0.89
N LEU A 137 17.91 -4.05 1.24
CA LEU A 137 17.57 -4.33 2.64
C LEU A 137 18.23 -5.63 3.11
N THR A 138 18.60 -5.68 4.38
CA THR A 138 18.96 -6.98 5.00
C THR A 138 17.75 -7.92 4.95
N ALA A 139 17.98 -9.23 4.99
CA ALA A 139 16.91 -10.23 4.97
C ALA A 139 15.86 -9.95 6.07
N LEU A 140 16.31 -9.58 7.26
CA LEU A 140 15.45 -9.29 8.41
C LEU A 140 14.65 -7.98 8.26
N GLN A 141 15.25 -6.95 7.65
CA GLN A 141 14.54 -5.69 7.34
C GLN A 141 13.48 -5.94 6.27
N ARG A 142 13.83 -6.63 5.19
CA ARG A 142 12.92 -6.98 4.10
C ARG A 142 11.74 -7.80 4.63
N GLN A 143 11.99 -8.85 5.42
CA GLN A 143 10.95 -9.66 6.03
C GLN A 143 10.01 -8.84 6.92
N SER A 144 10.55 -7.96 7.78
CA SER A 144 9.74 -7.10 8.63
C SER A 144 8.87 -6.13 7.80
N VAL A 145 9.44 -5.54 6.73
CA VAL A 145 8.71 -4.64 5.82
C VAL A 145 7.63 -5.42 5.07
N THR A 146 7.93 -6.61 4.56
CA THR A 146 6.95 -7.44 3.85
C THR A 146 5.76 -7.78 4.73
N LEU A 147 6.00 -8.29 5.94
CA LEU A 147 4.94 -8.63 6.89
C LEU A 147 4.07 -7.42 7.26
N ALA A 148 4.68 -6.27 7.54
CA ALA A 148 3.93 -5.10 7.96
C ALA A 148 3.21 -4.40 6.79
N TYR A 149 3.88 -4.26 5.65
CA TYR A 149 3.40 -3.44 4.53
C TYR A 149 2.49 -4.23 3.57
N TYR A 150 2.88 -5.45 3.19
CA TYR A 150 2.11 -6.24 2.21
C TYR A 150 1.12 -7.22 2.86
N GLU A 151 1.45 -7.72 4.05
CA GLU A 151 0.59 -8.67 4.76
C GLU A 151 -0.24 -8.02 5.86
N GLY A 152 -0.06 -6.73 6.10
CA GLY A 152 -0.89 -5.93 6.99
C GLY A 152 -0.74 -6.23 8.47
N TYR A 153 0.34 -6.93 8.91
CA TYR A 153 0.60 -7.17 10.31
C TYR A 153 0.98 -5.90 11.06
N THR A 154 0.50 -5.75 12.28
CA THR A 154 1.00 -4.74 13.22
C THR A 154 2.44 -5.08 13.62
N TYR A 155 3.20 -4.10 14.09
CA TYR A 155 4.57 -4.36 14.57
C TYR A 155 4.63 -5.35 15.74
N ARG A 156 3.55 -5.46 16.52
CA ARG A 156 3.43 -6.45 17.59
C ARG A 156 3.29 -7.86 17.00
N GLU A 157 2.39 -8.06 16.05
CA GLU A 157 2.21 -9.33 15.36
C GLU A 157 3.46 -9.75 14.59
N VAL A 158 4.17 -8.79 13.95
CA VAL A 158 5.48 -9.06 13.34
C VAL A 158 6.50 -9.53 14.39
N ALA A 159 6.52 -8.92 15.56
CA ALA A 159 7.40 -9.29 16.65
C ALA A 159 7.12 -10.72 17.14
N GLU A 160 5.85 -11.06 17.34
CA GLU A 160 5.39 -12.40 17.73
C GLU A 160 5.76 -13.45 16.67
N ARG A 161 5.45 -13.18 15.37
CA ARG A 161 5.76 -14.09 14.26
C ARG A 161 7.25 -14.35 14.05
N LEU A 162 8.07 -13.33 14.26
CA LEU A 162 9.53 -13.44 14.11
C LEU A 162 10.23 -13.83 15.40
N SER A 163 9.50 -14.03 16.49
CA SER A 163 10.02 -14.29 17.85
C SER A 163 11.07 -13.25 18.25
N LEU A 164 10.75 -11.96 18.05
CA LEU A 164 11.65 -10.83 18.30
C LEU A 164 11.04 -9.84 19.29
N PRO A 165 11.87 -9.09 20.04
CA PRO A 165 11.39 -7.96 20.81
C PRO A 165 10.76 -6.89 19.91
N LEU A 166 9.63 -6.30 20.34
CA LEU A 166 8.94 -5.23 19.62
C LEU A 166 9.86 -4.04 19.28
N GLY A 167 10.77 -3.68 20.20
CA GLY A 167 11.76 -2.63 19.98
C GLY A 167 12.68 -2.93 18.80
N THR A 168 13.09 -4.19 18.64
CA THR A 168 13.91 -4.66 17.51
C THR A 168 13.15 -4.52 16.17
N VAL A 169 11.86 -4.90 16.16
CA VAL A 169 11.03 -4.73 14.94
C VAL A 169 10.88 -3.26 14.58
N LYS A 170 10.58 -2.38 15.55
CA LYS A 170 10.46 -0.94 15.32
C LYS A 170 11.74 -0.34 14.73
N THR A 171 12.91 -0.73 15.25
CA THR A 171 14.21 -0.26 14.74
C THR A 171 14.45 -0.77 13.31
N ARG A 172 14.21 -2.07 13.05
CA ARG A 172 14.35 -2.66 11.70
C ARG A 172 13.44 -1.99 10.68
N MET A 173 12.19 -1.71 11.07
CA MET A 173 11.24 -1.01 10.20
C MET A 173 11.71 0.40 9.88
N ARG A 174 12.11 1.18 10.90
CA ARG A 174 12.62 2.53 10.70
C ARG A 174 13.84 2.53 9.77
N ASP A 175 14.82 1.70 10.04
CA ASP A 175 16.07 1.66 9.28
C ASP A 175 15.84 1.11 7.87
N GLY A 176 14.96 0.11 7.71
CA GLY A 176 14.56 -0.42 6.41
C GLY A 176 13.83 0.60 5.56
N LEU A 177 12.85 1.32 6.12
CA LEU A 177 12.13 2.38 5.42
C LEU A 177 13.03 3.58 5.06
N THR A 178 13.96 3.94 5.93
CA THR A 178 14.97 4.97 5.63
C THR A 178 15.82 4.57 4.43
N ARG A 179 16.37 3.34 4.42
CA ARG A 179 17.16 2.83 3.28
C ARG A 179 16.35 2.76 1.98
N LEU A 180 15.08 2.36 2.06
CA LEU A 180 14.19 2.35 0.90
C LEU A 180 13.97 3.77 0.37
N ARG A 181 13.67 4.72 1.24
CA ARG A 181 13.49 6.12 0.86
C ARG A 181 14.75 6.68 0.20
N ASP A 182 15.93 6.44 0.78
CA ASP A 182 17.21 6.94 0.27
C ASP A 182 17.56 6.29 -1.09
N CYS A 183 17.23 4.99 -1.26
CA CYS A 183 17.40 4.30 -2.54
C CYS A 183 16.42 4.81 -3.60
N LEU A 184 15.16 5.04 -3.25
CA LEU A 184 14.12 5.48 -4.18
C LEU A 184 14.22 6.98 -4.49
N GLY A 185 14.68 7.78 -3.54
CA GLY A 185 14.89 9.22 -3.68
C GLY A 185 16.21 9.61 -4.36
N GLY A 186 17.20 8.74 -4.39
CA GLY A 186 18.50 8.98 -5.05
C GLY A 186 18.50 8.77 -6.57
N ALA A 187 17.31 8.63 -7.19
CA ALA A 187 17.10 8.51 -8.64
C ALA A 187 16.39 9.74 -9.23
N ALA A 188 16.30 10.83 -8.46
CA ALA A 188 15.81 12.12 -8.93
C ALA A 188 16.95 12.97 -9.49
#